data_c06510885e009b791cb682e79ad90ede
#
_entry.id   c06510885e009b791cb682e79ad90ede
#
_cell.length_a   1.000
_cell.length_b   1.000
_cell.length_c   1.000
_cell.angle_alpha   90.00
_cell.angle_beta   90.00
_cell.angle_gamma   90.00
#
_symmetry.space_group_name_H-M   'P 1'
#
loop_
_entity.id
_entity.type
_entity.pdbx_description
1 polymer ?
#
loop_
_entity_poly.entity_id
_entity_poly.type
_entity_poly.pdbx_seq_one_letter_code
_entity_poly.pdbx_strand_id
1 'polypeptide(L)'
;MKTANQLTFTTYETSLKLKPNDHIKIIFDSINWSFIHPLTNDKYSALPQGAEGYDPISLFKAQLLIYLDEVKSDRKLAEALRYNGRLCLLCGFNFLKTPSNGTFTNFRDRLGADTFYDILHNLIAQAIVLKIIKGGDTAIDSTHVWAYASKFGYKTCSCKGKCDCPKSYSDTDAQWGAKSKDYLFFGYKVHLIVDAKSQLPLEVIVTPGNAADSPQA
;
A
#
# COMPACT_ATOMS: atom_id res chain seq x y z
N MET A 1 22.37 -4.57 2.44
CA MET A 1 21.20 -4.63 3.34
C MET A 1 21.56 -5.57 4.49
N LYS A 2 21.54 -5.08 5.74
CA LYS A 2 21.69 -5.98 6.89
C LYS A 2 20.30 -6.39 7.36
N THR A 3 20.02 -7.66 7.29
CA THR A 3 18.88 -8.27 7.96
C THR A 3 19.07 -8.09 9.46
N ALA A 4 18.13 -7.41 10.10
CA ALA A 4 18.20 -7.11 11.54
C ALA A 4 17.87 -8.35 12.38
N ASN A 5 18.70 -9.39 12.31
CA ASN A 5 18.55 -10.62 13.08
C ASN A 5 19.37 -10.60 14.40
N GLN A 6 19.49 -9.45 15.05
CA GLN A 6 19.93 -9.45 16.42
C GLN A 6 18.73 -9.71 17.34
N LEU A 7 18.63 -10.95 17.83
CA LEU A 7 17.72 -11.32 18.90
C LEU A 7 18.07 -10.52 20.14
N THR A 8 17.25 -9.55 20.47
CA THR A 8 17.29 -8.88 21.78
C THR A 8 16.61 -9.76 22.81
N PHE A 9 16.95 -9.57 24.10
CA PHE A 9 16.27 -10.29 25.19
C PHE A 9 14.74 -10.14 25.11
N THR A 10 14.26 -8.92 24.87
CA THR A 10 12.83 -8.63 24.66
C THR A 10 12.23 -9.40 23.49
N THR A 11 12.94 -9.50 22.38
CA THR A 11 12.51 -10.27 21.20
C THR A 11 12.37 -11.75 21.54
N TYR A 12 13.34 -12.31 22.27
CA TYR A 12 13.31 -13.69 22.74
C TYR A 12 12.12 -13.95 23.68
N GLU A 13 11.94 -13.14 24.72
CA GLU A 13 10.79 -13.27 25.64
C GLU A 13 9.45 -13.16 24.91
N THR A 14 9.35 -12.22 23.95
CA THR A 14 8.14 -12.05 23.15
C THR A 14 7.88 -13.28 22.29
N SER A 15 8.93 -13.89 21.72
CA SER A 15 8.78 -15.10 20.90
C SER A 15 8.24 -16.29 21.70
N LEU A 16 8.61 -16.41 22.97
CA LEU A 16 8.09 -17.44 23.87
C LEU A 16 6.61 -17.26 24.23
N LYS A 17 6.15 -16.01 24.23
CA LYS A 17 4.74 -15.66 24.54
C LYS A 17 3.83 -15.65 23.31
N LEU A 18 4.42 -15.62 22.10
CA LEU A 18 3.67 -15.55 20.84
C LEU A 18 2.92 -16.85 20.61
N LYS A 19 1.59 -16.75 20.55
CA LYS A 19 0.73 -17.92 20.34
C LYS A 19 0.83 -18.42 18.90
N PRO A 20 0.83 -19.75 18.67
CA PRO A 20 0.84 -20.31 17.31
C PRO A 20 -0.36 -19.88 16.45
N ASN A 21 -1.50 -19.62 17.08
CA ASN A 21 -2.74 -19.18 16.44
C ASN A 21 -2.91 -17.66 16.40
N ASP A 22 -1.83 -16.88 16.56
CA ASP A 22 -1.86 -15.44 16.34
C ASP A 22 -2.20 -15.15 14.88
N HIS A 23 -3.27 -14.38 14.64
CA HIS A 23 -3.79 -14.16 13.28
C HIS A 23 -2.79 -13.44 12.35
N ILE A 24 -2.04 -12.46 12.87
CA ILE A 24 -1.01 -11.78 12.06
C ILE A 24 0.13 -12.73 11.74
N LYS A 25 0.54 -13.56 12.71
CA LYS A 25 1.55 -14.59 12.48
C LYS A 25 1.13 -15.55 11.37
N ILE A 26 -0.10 -16.05 11.42
CA ILE A 26 -0.66 -16.96 10.41
C ILE A 26 -0.61 -16.30 9.02
N ILE A 27 -1.09 -15.06 8.90
CA ILE A 27 -1.06 -14.31 7.63
C ILE A 27 0.38 -14.16 7.12
N PHE A 28 1.29 -13.71 7.98
CA PHE A 28 2.68 -13.46 7.56
C PHE A 28 3.45 -14.73 7.23
N ASP A 29 3.17 -15.84 7.90
CA ASP A 29 3.80 -17.13 7.64
C ASP A 29 3.23 -17.84 6.40
N SER A 30 1.99 -17.54 6.00
CA SER A 30 1.36 -18.16 4.83
C SER A 30 1.86 -17.60 3.49
N ILE A 31 2.56 -16.48 3.50
CA ILE A 31 3.04 -15.77 2.32
C ILE A 31 4.56 -15.92 2.20
N ASN A 32 5.03 -16.30 1.02
CA ASN A 32 6.45 -16.23 0.69
C ASN A 32 6.83 -14.80 0.27
N TRP A 33 7.51 -14.06 1.13
CA TRP A 33 7.88 -12.67 0.94
C TRP A 33 9.16 -12.45 0.13
N SER A 34 9.88 -13.50 -0.25
CA SER A 34 11.19 -13.39 -0.90
C SER A 34 11.19 -12.60 -2.21
N PHE A 35 10.04 -12.51 -2.89
CA PHE A 35 9.87 -11.75 -4.12
C PHE A 35 9.99 -10.23 -3.94
N ILE A 36 9.86 -9.70 -2.73
CA ILE A 36 9.96 -8.25 -2.47
C ILE A 36 11.39 -7.75 -2.70
N HIS A 37 12.41 -8.50 -2.32
CA HIS A 37 13.79 -8.07 -2.52
C HIS A 37 14.15 -7.79 -3.98
N PRO A 38 13.90 -8.68 -4.95
CA PRO A 38 14.14 -8.40 -6.37
C PRO A 38 13.41 -7.15 -6.86
N LEU A 39 12.17 -6.92 -6.44
CA LEU A 39 11.36 -5.78 -6.85
C LEU A 39 11.82 -4.44 -6.26
N THR A 40 12.63 -4.48 -5.21
CA THR A 40 13.03 -3.27 -4.48
C THR A 40 14.53 -2.95 -4.55
N ASN A 41 15.36 -3.88 -5.01
CA ASN A 41 16.82 -3.72 -5.00
C ASN A 41 17.30 -2.51 -5.79
N ASP A 42 16.70 -2.21 -6.92
CA ASP A 42 17.00 -1.06 -7.78
C ASP A 42 16.57 0.28 -7.18
N LYS A 43 15.63 0.25 -6.22
CA LYS A 43 15.12 1.43 -5.52
C LYS A 43 16.04 1.90 -4.37
N TYR A 44 17.04 1.10 -4.01
CA TYR A 44 17.99 1.41 -2.95
C TYR A 44 19.39 1.61 -3.52
N SER A 45 20.09 2.62 -3.00
CA SER A 45 21.49 2.86 -3.41
C SER A 45 22.38 1.68 -3.03
N ALA A 46 23.20 1.23 -3.98
CA ALA A 46 24.24 0.24 -3.73
C ALA A 46 25.47 0.83 -3.00
N LEU A 47 25.52 2.17 -2.82
CA LEU A 47 26.66 2.82 -2.17
C LEU A 47 26.66 2.53 -0.67
N PRO A 48 27.85 2.22 -0.10
CA PRO A 48 27.99 1.89 1.32
C PRO A 48 27.88 3.14 2.23
N GLN A 49 27.70 4.30 1.67
CA GLN A 49 27.62 5.57 2.38
C GLN A 49 26.19 5.90 2.80
N GLY A 50 25.98 6.25 4.05
CA GLY A 50 24.68 6.65 4.61
C GLY A 50 24.20 5.76 5.75
N ALA A 51 23.06 6.13 6.32
CA ALA A 51 22.42 5.34 7.36
C ALA A 51 21.91 4.01 6.78
N GLU A 52 22.09 2.93 7.53
CA GLU A 52 21.59 1.61 7.18
C GLU A 52 20.06 1.62 7.08
N GLY A 53 19.53 1.25 5.89
CA GLY A 53 18.09 1.18 5.65
C GLY A 53 17.44 -0.02 6.36
N TYR A 54 16.15 0.08 6.59
CA TYR A 54 15.34 -1.06 7.03
C TYR A 54 15.10 -2.05 5.89
N ASP A 55 14.92 -3.31 6.24
CA ASP A 55 14.54 -4.34 5.29
C ASP A 55 13.17 -4.02 4.65
N PRO A 56 13.05 -4.01 3.30
CA PRO A 56 11.79 -3.74 2.61
C PRO A 56 10.66 -4.70 2.99
N ILE A 57 10.96 -5.99 3.23
CA ILE A 57 9.95 -6.96 3.67
C ILE A 57 9.39 -6.54 5.03
N SER A 58 10.24 -6.14 5.96
CA SER A 58 9.84 -5.68 7.29
C SER A 58 8.99 -4.42 7.21
N LEU A 59 9.36 -3.45 6.35
CA LEU A 59 8.58 -2.22 6.13
C LEU A 59 7.23 -2.52 5.50
N PHE A 60 7.16 -3.41 4.53
CA PHE A 60 5.92 -3.80 3.88
C PHE A 60 4.98 -4.52 4.86
N LYS A 61 5.47 -5.52 5.60
CA LYS A 61 4.69 -6.20 6.66
C LYS A 61 4.13 -5.21 7.68
N ALA A 62 4.95 -4.24 8.11
CA ALA A 62 4.49 -3.22 9.05
C ALA A 62 3.34 -2.38 8.48
N GLN A 63 3.41 -1.96 7.22
CA GLN A 63 2.33 -1.20 6.60
C GLN A 63 1.03 -2.01 6.49
N LEU A 64 1.11 -3.33 6.27
CA LEU A 64 -0.06 -4.20 6.26
C LEU A 64 -0.82 -4.18 7.60
N LEU A 65 -0.16 -3.92 8.73
CA LEU A 65 -0.83 -3.81 10.04
C LEU A 65 -1.89 -2.71 10.08
N ILE A 66 -1.78 -1.69 9.23
CA ILE A 66 -2.81 -0.63 9.11
C ILE A 66 -4.08 -1.21 8.47
N TYR A 67 -3.93 -2.03 7.45
CA TYR A 67 -5.04 -2.65 6.70
C TYR A 67 -5.61 -3.88 7.41
N LEU A 68 -4.86 -4.46 8.35
CA LEU A 68 -5.30 -5.55 9.23
C LEU A 68 -5.91 -5.04 10.56
N ASP A 69 -6.25 -3.75 10.64
CA ASP A 69 -6.86 -3.08 11.78
C ASP A 69 -6.09 -3.14 13.12
N GLU A 70 -4.81 -3.51 13.08
CA GLU A 70 -3.96 -3.48 14.27
C GLU A 70 -3.59 -2.05 14.69
N VAL A 71 -3.45 -1.15 13.72
CA VAL A 71 -3.11 0.26 13.94
C VAL A 71 -3.82 1.15 12.91
N LYS A 72 -4.05 2.43 13.26
CA LYS A 72 -4.90 3.32 12.44
C LYS A 72 -4.14 4.29 11.52
N SER A 73 -2.83 4.41 11.64
CA SER A 73 -2.04 5.37 10.85
C SER A 73 -0.54 5.11 10.99
N ASP A 74 0.28 5.67 10.06
CA ASP A 74 1.74 5.58 10.12
C ASP A 74 2.33 6.07 11.46
N ARG A 75 1.75 7.13 12.05
CA ARG A 75 2.19 7.64 13.35
C ARG A 75 1.93 6.62 14.45
N LYS A 76 0.75 6.02 14.47
CA LYS A 76 0.40 4.96 15.42
C LYS A 76 1.17 3.67 15.16
N LEU A 77 1.48 3.38 13.90
CA LEU A 77 2.34 2.25 13.53
C LEU A 77 3.76 2.42 14.10
N ALA A 78 4.38 3.58 13.91
CA ALA A 78 5.71 3.86 14.47
C ALA A 78 5.72 3.77 16.01
N GLU A 79 4.67 4.28 16.66
CA GLU A 79 4.47 4.17 18.11
C GLU A 79 4.28 2.72 18.55
N ALA A 80 3.44 1.96 17.86
CA ALA A 80 3.18 0.55 18.14
C ALA A 80 4.44 -0.30 18.00
N LEU A 81 5.21 -0.13 16.93
CA LEU A 81 6.48 -0.86 16.73
C LEU A 81 7.51 -0.55 17.83
N ARG A 82 7.49 0.68 18.39
CA ARG A 82 8.39 1.09 19.48
C ARG A 82 8.07 0.43 20.80
N TYR A 83 6.79 0.21 21.11
CA TYR A 83 6.33 -0.23 22.44
C TYR A 83 5.71 -1.62 22.46
N ASN A 84 5.33 -2.17 21.32
CA ASN A 84 4.72 -3.49 21.22
C ASN A 84 5.71 -4.51 20.61
N GLY A 85 6.35 -5.30 21.46
CA GLY A 85 7.29 -6.32 21.07
C GLY A 85 6.70 -7.38 20.12
N ARG A 86 5.40 -7.71 20.27
CA ARG A 86 4.68 -8.65 19.36
C ARG A 86 4.71 -8.14 17.92
N LEU A 87 4.26 -6.93 17.67
CA LEU A 87 4.20 -6.36 16.31
C LEU A 87 5.59 -6.15 15.75
N CYS A 88 6.53 -5.70 16.57
CA CYS A 88 7.93 -5.52 16.18
C CYS A 88 8.56 -6.86 15.73
N LEU A 89 8.35 -7.94 16.50
CA LEU A 89 8.83 -9.28 16.18
C LEU A 89 8.20 -9.83 14.90
N LEU A 90 6.87 -9.74 14.75
CA LEU A 90 6.14 -10.25 13.58
C LEU A 90 6.55 -9.56 12.28
N CYS A 91 6.88 -8.26 12.34
CA CYS A 91 7.40 -7.53 11.19
C CYS A 91 8.90 -7.79 10.93
N GLY A 92 9.63 -8.37 11.88
CA GLY A 92 11.07 -8.65 11.74
C GLY A 92 11.97 -7.46 12.06
N PHE A 93 11.52 -6.50 12.86
CA PHE A 93 12.36 -5.38 13.33
C PHE A 93 13.14 -5.73 14.60
N ASN A 94 14.29 -5.07 14.75
CA ASN A 94 14.95 -5.01 16.02
C ASN A 94 14.21 -4.04 16.96
N PHE A 95 13.83 -4.51 18.14
CA PHE A 95 13.06 -3.71 19.11
C PHE A 95 13.76 -2.43 19.56
N LEU A 96 15.10 -2.40 19.53
CA LEU A 96 15.89 -1.21 19.86
C LEU A 96 16.00 -0.21 18.70
N LYS A 97 15.68 -0.64 17.46
CA LYS A 97 15.80 0.19 16.27
C LYS A 97 14.56 0.01 15.40
N THR A 98 13.54 0.82 15.64
CA THR A 98 12.27 0.79 14.92
C THR A 98 12.12 2.00 13.99
N PRO A 99 11.40 1.86 12.86
CA PRO A 99 11.19 2.95 11.91
C PRO A 99 10.32 4.08 12.48
N SER A 100 10.58 5.30 12.01
CA SER A 100 9.71 6.45 12.24
C SER A 100 8.55 6.51 11.24
N ASN A 101 7.52 7.33 11.50
CA ASN A 101 6.43 7.54 10.55
C ASN A 101 6.91 8.06 9.19
N GLY A 102 7.89 8.96 9.15
CA GLY A 102 8.47 9.45 7.90
C GLY A 102 9.19 8.35 7.10
N THR A 103 9.68 7.31 7.76
CA THR A 103 10.29 6.16 7.07
C THR A 103 9.26 5.43 6.19
N PHE A 104 8.02 5.30 6.64
CA PHE A 104 6.94 4.64 5.87
C PHE A 104 6.49 5.49 4.68
N THR A 105 6.39 6.81 4.84
CA THR A 105 6.11 7.72 3.72
C THR A 105 7.21 7.61 2.65
N ASN A 106 8.47 7.77 3.06
CA ASN A 106 9.61 7.67 2.14
C ASN A 106 9.71 6.28 1.48
N PHE A 107 9.28 5.22 2.16
CA PHE A 107 9.23 3.88 1.60
C PHE A 107 8.20 3.78 0.47
N ARG A 108 6.97 4.27 0.68
CA ARG A 108 5.94 4.29 -0.36
C ARG A 108 6.35 5.13 -1.57
N ASP A 109 6.86 6.34 -1.32
CA ASP A 109 7.31 7.23 -2.39
C ASP A 109 8.44 6.61 -3.22
N ARG A 110 9.34 5.88 -2.57
CA ARG A 110 10.44 5.18 -3.24
C ARG A 110 9.99 4.01 -4.07
N LEU A 111 9.02 3.22 -3.61
CA LEU A 111 8.50 2.09 -4.36
C LEU A 111 7.72 2.55 -5.59
N GLY A 112 6.87 3.55 -5.44
CA GLY A 112 5.96 4.00 -6.50
C GLY A 112 4.84 3.00 -6.78
N ALA A 113 3.86 3.41 -7.58
CA ALA A 113 2.67 2.62 -7.88
C ALA A 113 2.99 1.29 -8.57
N ASP A 114 3.89 1.31 -9.57
CA ASP A 114 4.24 0.13 -10.37
C ASP A 114 4.75 -1.02 -9.50
N THR A 115 5.63 -0.72 -8.52
CA THR A 115 6.13 -1.76 -7.61
C THR A 115 5.02 -2.35 -6.73
N PHE A 116 4.04 -1.54 -6.32
CA PHE A 116 2.88 -2.05 -5.59
C PHE A 116 2.00 -2.95 -6.45
N TYR A 117 1.83 -2.65 -7.75
CA TYR A 117 1.16 -3.56 -8.69
C TYR A 117 1.92 -4.88 -8.83
N ASP A 118 3.23 -4.86 -8.98
CA ASP A 118 4.05 -6.06 -9.06
C ASP A 118 3.94 -6.91 -7.78
N ILE A 119 3.89 -6.27 -6.61
CA ILE A 119 3.66 -6.95 -5.33
C ILE A 119 2.28 -7.62 -5.31
N LEU A 120 1.23 -6.91 -5.73
CA LEU A 120 -0.13 -7.45 -5.80
C LEU A 120 -0.18 -8.68 -6.72
N HIS A 121 0.37 -8.59 -7.93
CA HIS A 121 0.39 -9.71 -8.89
C HIS A 121 1.15 -10.93 -8.35
N ASN A 122 2.27 -10.72 -7.63
CA ASN A 122 2.98 -11.83 -6.97
C ASN A 122 2.15 -12.49 -5.87
N LEU A 123 1.39 -11.71 -5.09
CA LEU A 123 0.48 -12.28 -4.06
C LEU A 123 -0.66 -13.05 -4.70
N ILE A 124 -1.26 -12.53 -5.77
CA ILE A 124 -2.30 -13.22 -6.54
C ILE A 124 -1.75 -14.54 -7.13
N ALA A 125 -0.55 -14.52 -7.72
CA ALA A 125 0.09 -15.72 -8.25
C ALA A 125 0.28 -16.80 -7.16
N GLN A 126 0.69 -16.41 -5.96
CA GLN A 126 0.79 -17.36 -4.83
C GLN A 126 -0.60 -17.91 -4.44
N ALA A 127 -1.65 -17.07 -4.40
CA ALA A 127 -3.01 -17.51 -4.08
C ALA A 127 -3.57 -18.49 -5.13
N ILE A 128 -3.21 -18.32 -6.41
CA ILE A 128 -3.55 -19.27 -7.49
C ILE A 128 -2.83 -20.60 -7.29
N VAL A 129 -1.52 -20.56 -7.03
CA VAL A 129 -0.72 -21.79 -6.78
C VAL A 129 -1.27 -22.57 -5.58
N LEU A 130 -1.68 -21.86 -4.52
CA LEU A 130 -2.30 -22.45 -3.34
C LEU A 130 -3.77 -22.89 -3.56
N LYS A 131 -4.32 -22.71 -4.78
CA LYS A 131 -5.70 -23.00 -5.15
C LYS A 131 -6.75 -22.27 -4.30
N ILE A 132 -6.39 -21.16 -3.69
CA ILE A 132 -7.32 -20.25 -3.01
C ILE A 132 -8.16 -19.53 -4.07
N ILE A 133 -7.50 -18.99 -5.09
CA ILE A 133 -8.14 -18.50 -6.33
C ILE A 133 -8.21 -19.67 -7.30
N LYS A 134 -9.40 -20.05 -7.70
CA LYS A 134 -9.63 -21.22 -8.57
C LYS A 134 -9.80 -20.85 -10.04
N GLY A 135 -10.05 -19.57 -10.33
CA GLY A 135 -10.45 -19.12 -11.64
C GLY A 135 -11.83 -19.67 -12.04
N GLY A 136 -12.58 -18.96 -12.79
CA GLY A 136 -13.93 -19.35 -13.21
C GLY A 136 -14.75 -18.08 -13.38
N ASP A 137 -15.76 -17.89 -12.53
CA ASP A 137 -16.58 -16.69 -12.58
C ASP A 137 -15.83 -15.52 -11.96
N THR A 138 -15.77 -14.39 -12.68
CA THR A 138 -15.21 -13.13 -12.22
C THR A 138 -16.30 -12.07 -12.10
N ALA A 139 -16.19 -11.21 -11.11
CA ALA A 139 -17.01 -10.01 -10.97
C ALA A 139 -16.15 -8.77 -11.19
N ILE A 140 -16.70 -7.79 -11.90
CA ILE A 140 -16.05 -6.52 -12.19
C ILE A 140 -16.93 -5.42 -11.64
N ASP A 141 -16.35 -4.53 -10.86
CA ASP A 141 -17.03 -3.34 -10.34
C ASP A 141 -16.09 -2.14 -10.33
N SER A 142 -16.66 -0.94 -10.33
CA SER A 142 -15.91 0.30 -10.21
C SER A 142 -16.42 1.14 -9.06
N THR A 143 -15.50 1.71 -8.31
CA THR A 143 -15.82 2.69 -7.26
C THR A 143 -15.04 3.98 -7.47
N HIS A 144 -15.62 5.10 -7.01
CA HIS A 144 -14.95 6.39 -7.07
C HIS A 144 -14.11 6.62 -5.80
N VAL A 145 -12.96 7.26 -6.00
CA VAL A 145 -12.06 7.70 -4.92
C VAL A 145 -11.85 9.20 -5.06
N TRP A 146 -12.15 9.94 -4.00
CA TRP A 146 -11.93 11.39 -3.98
C TRP A 146 -10.42 11.70 -3.96
N ALA A 147 -10.00 12.63 -4.83
CA ALA A 147 -8.66 13.19 -4.71
C ALA A 147 -8.53 13.98 -3.41
N TYR A 148 -7.43 13.80 -2.71
CA TYR A 148 -7.06 14.65 -1.57
C TYR A 148 -6.46 15.95 -2.06
N ALA A 149 -7.22 16.67 -2.88
CA ALA A 149 -6.81 17.87 -3.56
C ALA A 149 -7.97 18.85 -3.67
N SER A 150 -7.68 20.14 -3.88
CA SER A 150 -8.70 21.13 -4.11
C SER A 150 -9.42 20.86 -5.43
N LYS A 151 -10.73 20.64 -5.36
CA LYS A 151 -11.59 20.51 -6.55
C LYS A 151 -11.77 21.82 -7.33
N PHE A 152 -11.35 22.95 -6.75
CA PHE A 152 -11.36 24.25 -7.39
C PHE A 152 -9.95 24.55 -7.88
N GLY A 153 -9.76 24.51 -9.20
CA GLY A 153 -8.47 24.84 -9.78
C GLY A 153 -8.02 26.27 -9.50
N TYR A 154 -6.72 26.46 -9.44
CA TYR A 154 -6.09 27.77 -9.26
C TYR A 154 -6.06 28.54 -10.57
N LYS A 155 -6.32 29.84 -10.49
CA LYS A 155 -6.20 30.74 -11.62
C LYS A 155 -4.71 30.97 -11.94
N THR A 156 -4.31 30.64 -13.17
CA THR A 156 -2.90 30.77 -13.63
C THR A 156 -2.69 32.00 -14.53
N CYS A 157 -3.77 32.69 -14.92
CA CYS A 157 -3.73 33.84 -15.79
C CYS A 157 -3.72 35.16 -15.00
N SER A 158 -3.26 36.25 -15.62
CA SER A 158 -3.25 37.62 -15.08
C SER A 158 -4.57 38.39 -15.31
N CYS A 159 -5.60 37.75 -15.86
CA CYS A 159 -6.90 38.38 -16.13
C CYS A 159 -7.53 38.92 -14.86
N LYS A 160 -8.02 40.19 -14.89
CA LYS A 160 -8.81 40.76 -13.81
C LYS A 160 -10.27 40.32 -13.94
N GLY A 161 -10.84 39.65 -12.91
CA GLY A 161 -12.23 39.20 -12.89
C GLY A 161 -12.45 37.76 -13.37
N LYS A 162 -13.68 37.42 -13.78
CA LYS A 162 -14.03 36.08 -14.32
C LYS A 162 -13.41 35.91 -15.70
N CYS A 163 -12.84 34.74 -15.96
CA CYS A 163 -12.27 34.38 -17.25
C CYS A 163 -12.40 32.86 -17.49
N ASP A 164 -12.37 32.47 -18.75
CA ASP A 164 -12.44 31.07 -19.19
C ASP A 164 -11.05 30.44 -19.41
N CYS A 165 -9.99 31.08 -18.88
CA CYS A 165 -8.65 30.54 -18.97
C CYS A 165 -8.54 29.21 -18.21
N PRO A 166 -7.74 28.26 -18.73
CA PRO A 166 -7.50 26.99 -18.05
C PRO A 166 -7.03 27.19 -16.62
N LYS A 167 -7.54 26.39 -15.71
CA LYS A 167 -7.13 26.37 -14.30
C LYS A 167 -6.10 25.28 -14.08
N SER A 168 -5.14 25.54 -13.20
CA SER A 168 -4.24 24.51 -12.70
C SER A 168 -4.81 23.86 -11.44
N TYR A 169 -4.71 22.56 -11.34
CA TYR A 169 -5.12 21.78 -10.16
C TYR A 169 -3.88 21.30 -9.41
N SER A 170 -3.99 21.16 -8.10
CA SER A 170 -2.89 20.63 -7.26
C SER A 170 -2.64 19.13 -7.51
N ASP A 171 -3.65 18.43 -7.99
CA ASP A 171 -3.58 17.07 -8.49
C ASP A 171 -3.97 17.12 -9.97
N THR A 172 -3.00 16.94 -10.87
CA THR A 172 -3.16 17.08 -12.32
C THR A 172 -3.80 15.86 -12.95
N ASP A 173 -3.73 14.71 -12.29
CA ASP A 173 -4.20 13.43 -12.79
C ASP A 173 -5.65 13.18 -12.36
N ALA A 174 -6.10 13.82 -11.30
CA ALA A 174 -7.49 13.76 -10.86
C ALA A 174 -8.40 14.51 -11.83
N GLN A 175 -9.57 13.90 -12.14
CA GLN A 175 -10.56 14.48 -13.05
C GLN A 175 -11.96 14.45 -12.43
N TRP A 176 -12.84 15.33 -12.94
CA TRP A 176 -14.24 15.31 -12.59
C TRP A 176 -14.94 14.10 -13.22
N GLY A 177 -15.53 13.28 -12.37
CA GLY A 177 -16.40 12.17 -12.77
C GLY A 177 -17.84 12.36 -12.30
N ALA A 178 -18.76 11.60 -12.87
CA ALA A 178 -20.15 11.57 -12.49
C ALA A 178 -20.59 10.14 -12.19
N LYS A 179 -21.24 9.93 -11.05
CA LYS A 179 -21.93 8.67 -10.74
C LYS A 179 -23.40 8.74 -11.19
N SER A 180 -23.98 9.93 -11.14
CA SER A 180 -25.33 10.26 -11.64
C SER A 180 -25.36 11.71 -12.08
N LYS A 181 -26.51 12.16 -12.63
CA LYS A 181 -26.70 13.58 -13.03
C LYS A 181 -26.44 14.56 -11.88
N ASP A 182 -26.72 14.15 -10.64
CA ASP A 182 -26.64 14.99 -9.45
C ASP A 182 -25.44 14.67 -8.55
N TYR A 183 -24.66 13.63 -8.90
CA TYR A 183 -23.54 13.20 -8.09
C TYR A 183 -22.23 13.28 -8.87
N LEU A 184 -21.54 14.41 -8.68
CA LEU A 184 -20.22 14.67 -9.26
C LEU A 184 -19.13 14.49 -8.20
N PHE A 185 -17.99 13.96 -8.60
CA PHE A 185 -16.80 13.83 -7.74
C PHE A 185 -15.56 14.29 -8.50
N PHE A 186 -14.57 14.78 -7.77
CA PHE A 186 -13.24 15.10 -8.31
C PHE A 186 -12.24 14.08 -7.75
N GLY A 187 -11.64 13.29 -8.64
CA GLY A 187 -10.74 12.23 -8.21
C GLY A 187 -10.53 11.15 -9.26
N TYR A 188 -10.58 9.92 -8.80
CA TYR A 188 -10.25 8.72 -9.56
C TYR A 188 -11.40 7.71 -9.52
N LYS A 189 -11.36 6.77 -10.46
CA LYS A 189 -12.11 5.51 -10.40
C LYS A 189 -11.15 4.37 -10.17
N VAL A 190 -11.53 3.46 -9.29
CA VAL A 190 -10.85 2.18 -9.08
C VAL A 190 -11.73 1.10 -9.65
N HIS A 191 -11.24 0.42 -10.69
CA HIS A 191 -11.88 -0.75 -11.29
C HIS A 191 -11.25 -1.98 -10.64
N LEU A 192 -12.08 -2.85 -10.09
CA LEU A 192 -11.67 -4.04 -9.36
C LEU A 192 -12.25 -5.27 -10.04
N ILE A 193 -11.38 -6.19 -10.42
CA ILE A 193 -11.75 -7.52 -10.89
C ILE A 193 -11.50 -8.50 -9.75
N VAL A 194 -12.50 -9.28 -9.37
CA VAL A 194 -12.41 -10.25 -8.28
C VAL A 194 -12.83 -11.63 -8.74
N ASP A 195 -12.21 -12.66 -8.17
CA ASP A 195 -12.72 -14.03 -8.28
C ASP A 195 -14.00 -14.16 -7.44
N ALA A 196 -15.12 -14.51 -8.09
CA ALA A 196 -16.43 -14.49 -7.45
C ALA A 196 -16.57 -15.47 -6.27
N LYS A 197 -15.75 -16.52 -6.24
CA LYS A 197 -15.79 -17.55 -5.18
C LYS A 197 -14.94 -17.20 -3.98
N SER A 198 -13.69 -16.80 -4.20
CA SER A 198 -12.76 -16.45 -3.11
C SER A 198 -12.91 -15.01 -2.65
N GLN A 199 -13.57 -14.16 -3.45
CA GLN A 199 -13.67 -12.70 -3.26
C GLN A 199 -12.31 -11.98 -3.22
N LEU A 200 -11.25 -12.62 -3.70
CA LEU A 200 -9.93 -12.02 -3.76
C LEU A 200 -9.75 -11.23 -5.06
N PRO A 201 -9.04 -10.09 -5.01
CA PRO A 201 -8.77 -9.30 -6.20
C PRO A 201 -7.87 -10.09 -7.16
N LEU A 202 -8.19 -9.98 -8.45
CA LEU A 202 -7.37 -10.49 -9.56
C LEU A 202 -6.63 -9.35 -10.25
N GLU A 203 -7.27 -8.18 -10.34
CA GLU A 203 -6.70 -7.01 -10.97
C GLU A 203 -7.30 -5.75 -10.37
N VAL A 204 -6.51 -4.70 -10.32
CA VAL A 204 -6.92 -3.36 -9.86
C VAL A 204 -6.42 -2.34 -10.86
N ILE A 205 -7.32 -1.56 -11.46
CA ILE A 205 -6.97 -0.50 -12.39
C ILE A 205 -7.45 0.83 -11.81
N VAL A 206 -6.56 1.81 -11.75
CA VAL A 206 -6.90 3.17 -11.32
C VAL A 206 -6.92 4.09 -12.53
N THR A 207 -8.03 4.78 -12.76
CA THR A 207 -8.20 5.71 -13.86
C THR A 207 -8.64 7.09 -13.36
N PRO A 208 -8.44 8.16 -14.13
CA PRO A 208 -9.05 9.46 -13.82
C PRO A 208 -10.57 9.33 -13.71
N GLY A 209 -11.20 10.19 -12.88
CA GLY A 209 -12.63 10.10 -12.57
C GLY A 209 -13.58 10.19 -13.76
N ASN A 210 -13.13 10.78 -14.88
CA ASN A 210 -13.92 10.90 -16.13
C ASN A 210 -13.82 9.67 -17.04
N ALA A 211 -12.99 8.67 -16.72
CA ALA A 211 -12.86 7.48 -17.55
C ALA A 211 -14.16 6.67 -17.59
N ALA A 212 -14.48 6.12 -18.76
CA ALA A 212 -15.59 5.20 -18.93
C ALA A 212 -15.24 3.82 -18.35
N ASP A 213 -16.24 3.09 -17.82
CA ASP A 213 -16.04 1.80 -17.18
C ASP A 213 -15.84 0.68 -18.23
N SER A 214 -16.58 0.74 -19.35
CA SER A 214 -16.58 -0.34 -20.36
C SER A 214 -15.24 -0.65 -21.04
N PRO A 215 -14.30 0.29 -21.26
CA PRO A 215 -12.99 -0.05 -21.79
C PRO A 215 -12.06 -0.76 -20.80
N GLN A 216 -12.43 -0.78 -19.51
CA GLN A 216 -11.64 -1.35 -18.42
C GLN A 216 -12.14 -2.75 -18.01
N ALA A 217 -13.24 -3.22 -18.60
CA ALA A 217 -13.88 -4.49 -18.29
C ALA A 217 -13.31 -5.67 -19.09
#